data_d8885e91cc9380653eb17355d895600e
#
_entry.id   d8885e91cc9380653eb17355d895600e
#
_cell.length_a   1.000
_cell.length_b   1.000
_cell.length_c   1.000
_cell.angle_alpha   90.00
_cell.angle_beta   90.00
_cell.angle_gamma   90.00
#
_symmetry.space_group_name_H-M   'P 1'
#
loop_
_entity.id
_entity.type
_entity.pdbx_description
1 polymer ?
#
loop_
_entity_poly.entity_id
_entity_poly.type
_entity_poly.pdbx_seq_one_letter_code
_entity_poly.pdbx_strand_id
1 'polypeptide(L)'
;MARFVTVTKTDSIQPGQMIKVEIDNFPVAVANVGGTFYAFDDTCSHEDCSLAEGDLVKTAVVCPCHFAEFDVRNGAVLAPPATVPIKVYPVRVQGNDLQVEF
;
A
#
# COMPACT_ATOMS: atom_id res chain seq x y z
N MET A 1 -1.97 -8.38 19.13
CA MET A 1 -0.49 -8.38 19.03
C MET A 1 -0.09 -8.42 17.56
N ALA A 2 0.76 -7.50 17.16
CA ALA A 2 1.20 -7.45 15.77
C ALA A 2 2.18 -8.60 15.47
N ARG A 3 2.11 -9.12 14.27
CA ARG A 3 3.02 -10.16 13.78
C ARG A 3 3.29 -9.96 12.30
N PHE A 4 4.44 -10.43 11.84
CA PHE A 4 4.74 -10.40 10.41
C PHE A 4 4.09 -11.59 9.73
N VAL A 5 3.37 -11.30 8.65
CA VAL A 5 2.65 -12.29 7.84
C VAL A 5 3.22 -12.25 6.43
N THR A 6 3.59 -13.42 5.89
CA THR A 6 4.03 -13.51 4.50
C THR A 6 2.81 -13.29 3.59
N VAL A 7 2.88 -12.27 2.74
CA VAL A 7 1.77 -11.91 1.86
C VAL A 7 2.02 -12.30 0.40
N THR A 8 3.27 -12.31 -0.03
CA THR A 8 3.64 -12.71 -1.38
C THR A 8 5.15 -12.90 -1.48
N LYS A 9 5.65 -13.18 -2.69
CA LYS A 9 7.08 -13.19 -2.99
C LYS A 9 7.52 -11.83 -3.51
N THR A 10 8.79 -11.49 -3.25
CA THR A 10 9.32 -10.19 -3.65
C THR A 10 9.30 -9.98 -5.17
N ASP A 11 9.40 -11.05 -5.95
CA ASP A 11 9.40 -10.96 -7.41
C ASP A 11 8.01 -10.87 -8.03
N SER A 12 6.94 -10.97 -7.23
CA SER A 12 5.58 -10.82 -7.75
C SER A 12 5.17 -9.37 -7.97
N ILE A 13 5.94 -8.40 -7.46
CA ILE A 13 5.62 -6.97 -7.63
C ILE A 13 6.83 -6.29 -8.25
N GLN A 14 6.70 -5.85 -9.49
CA GLN A 14 7.77 -5.13 -10.17
C GLN A 14 7.83 -3.67 -9.70
N PRO A 15 9.00 -3.00 -9.83
CA PRO A 15 9.08 -1.57 -9.51
C PRO A 15 8.01 -0.77 -10.24
N GLY A 16 7.31 0.09 -9.51
CA GLY A 16 6.22 0.89 -10.05
C GLY A 16 4.85 0.22 -10.01
N GLN A 17 4.78 -1.02 -9.52
CA GLN A 17 3.52 -1.77 -9.43
C GLN A 17 3.01 -1.85 -8.00
N MET A 18 1.71 -2.10 -7.89
CA MET A 18 1.03 -2.35 -6.62
C MET A 18 0.16 -3.59 -6.75
N ILE A 19 -0.03 -4.30 -5.64
CA ILE A 19 -1.01 -5.38 -5.55
C ILE A 19 -1.87 -5.18 -4.31
N LYS A 20 -3.05 -5.80 -4.33
CA LYS A 20 -3.91 -5.88 -3.14
C LYS A 20 -3.81 -7.30 -2.58
N VAL A 21 -3.58 -7.39 -1.28
CA VAL A 21 -3.62 -8.66 -0.55
C VAL A 21 -4.65 -8.55 0.56
N GLU A 22 -5.09 -9.68 1.09
CA GLU A 22 -5.98 -9.69 2.23
C GLU A 22 -5.29 -10.36 3.41
N ILE A 23 -5.29 -9.68 4.55
CA ILE A 23 -4.75 -10.20 5.80
C ILE A 23 -5.92 -10.22 6.78
N ASP A 24 -6.31 -11.41 7.23
CA ASP A 24 -7.47 -11.61 8.14
C ASP A 24 -8.73 -10.94 7.58
N ASN A 25 -8.94 -11.08 6.25
CA ASN A 25 -10.07 -10.49 5.50
C ASN A 25 -10.01 -8.97 5.40
N PHE A 26 -8.88 -8.35 5.71
CA PHE A 26 -8.69 -6.91 5.63
C PHE A 26 -7.83 -6.58 4.40
N PRO A 27 -8.29 -5.67 3.50
CA PRO A 27 -7.54 -5.37 2.28
C PRO A 27 -6.35 -4.47 2.58
N VAL A 28 -5.19 -4.89 2.12
CA VAL A 28 -3.93 -4.14 2.28
C VAL A 28 -3.29 -4.03 0.89
N ALA A 29 -2.81 -2.84 0.55
CA ALA A 29 -2.07 -2.62 -0.67
C ALA A 29 -0.58 -2.72 -0.39
N VAL A 30 0.17 -3.28 -1.34
CA VAL A 30 1.62 -3.35 -1.27
C VAL A 30 2.17 -2.75 -2.56
N ALA A 31 3.09 -1.80 -2.42
CA ALA A 31 3.69 -1.09 -3.54
C ALA A 31 5.19 -1.33 -3.57
N ASN A 32 5.73 -1.46 -4.78
CA ASN A 32 7.17 -1.52 -5.01
C ASN A 32 7.62 -0.19 -5.60
N VAL A 33 8.36 0.59 -4.80
CA VAL A 33 8.90 1.88 -5.22
C VAL A 33 10.42 1.72 -5.38
N GLY A 34 10.86 1.50 -6.60
CA GLY A 34 12.29 1.38 -6.91
C GLY A 34 13.00 0.26 -6.17
N GLY A 35 12.29 -0.82 -5.82
CA GLY A 35 12.84 -1.95 -5.08
C GLY A 35 12.57 -1.90 -3.59
N THR A 36 11.99 -0.82 -3.06
CA THR A 36 11.57 -0.73 -1.67
C THR A 36 10.07 -0.97 -1.58
N PHE A 37 9.66 -1.85 -0.67
CA PHE A 37 8.26 -2.22 -0.53
C PHE A 37 7.59 -1.44 0.59
N TYR A 38 6.35 -1.01 0.34
CA TYR A 38 5.52 -0.31 1.32
C TYR A 38 4.14 -0.95 1.36
N ALA A 39 3.58 -1.07 2.57
CA ALA A 39 2.25 -1.63 2.77
C ALA A 39 1.36 -0.57 3.44
N PHE A 40 0.12 -0.47 2.99
CA PHE A 40 -0.82 0.53 3.50
C PHE A 40 -2.24 0.03 3.29
N ASP A 41 -3.19 0.66 3.99
CA ASP A 41 -4.60 0.34 3.80
C ASP A 41 -4.97 0.52 2.34
N ASP A 42 -5.60 -0.49 1.76
CA ASP A 42 -6.03 -0.43 0.37
C ASP A 42 -7.23 0.50 0.17
N THR A 43 -8.07 0.64 1.19
CA THR A 43 -9.25 1.48 1.10
C THR A 43 -8.89 2.95 1.26
N CYS A 44 -9.25 3.75 0.27
CA CYS A 44 -9.04 5.18 0.31
C CYS A 44 -9.82 5.79 1.48
N SER A 45 -9.18 6.68 2.25
CA SER A 45 -9.82 7.29 3.42
C SER A 45 -10.96 8.23 3.02
N HIS A 46 -10.99 8.68 1.77
CA HIS A 46 -12.05 9.56 1.25
C HIS A 46 -13.26 8.76 0.79
N GLU A 47 -13.05 7.62 0.11
CA GLU A 47 -14.10 6.75 -0.42
C GLU A 47 -13.64 5.30 -0.39
N ASP A 48 -14.60 4.37 -0.58
CA ASP A 48 -14.33 2.94 -0.57
C ASP A 48 -13.75 2.46 -1.90
N CYS A 49 -12.72 3.15 -2.39
CA CYS A 49 -12.02 2.75 -3.61
C CYS A 49 -10.71 2.07 -3.27
N SER A 50 -10.36 1.07 -4.06
CA SER A 50 -9.10 0.34 -3.88
C SER A 50 -7.94 1.20 -4.40
N LEU A 51 -7.01 1.56 -3.52
CA LEU A 51 -5.83 2.31 -3.91
C LEU A 51 -4.91 1.50 -4.81
N ALA A 52 -4.89 0.18 -4.66
CA ALA A 52 -4.08 -0.68 -5.51
C ALA A 52 -4.55 -0.68 -6.97
N GLU A 53 -5.78 -0.26 -7.25
CA GLU A 53 -6.30 -0.12 -8.60
C GLU A 53 -6.00 1.24 -9.21
N GLY A 54 -5.43 2.15 -8.44
CA GLY A 54 -5.01 3.47 -8.92
C GLY A 54 -3.59 3.45 -9.48
N ASP A 55 -2.96 4.61 -9.46
CA ASP A 55 -1.61 4.78 -10.00
C ASP A 55 -0.60 4.97 -8.88
N LEU A 56 0.61 4.47 -9.10
CA LEU A 56 1.75 4.73 -8.26
C LEU A 56 2.69 5.66 -9.02
N VAL A 57 2.86 6.89 -8.50
CA VAL A 57 3.72 7.88 -9.11
C VAL A 57 4.81 8.23 -8.10
N LYS A 58 6.01 7.69 -8.30
CA LYS A 58 7.11 7.81 -7.34
C LYS A 58 6.67 7.25 -5.98
N THR A 59 6.58 8.08 -4.93
CA THR A 59 6.14 7.65 -3.60
C THR A 59 4.67 7.97 -3.32
N ALA A 60 3.93 8.44 -4.32
CA ALA A 60 2.53 8.79 -4.18
C ALA A 60 1.63 7.72 -4.79
N VAL A 61 0.61 7.30 -4.05
CA VAL A 61 -0.48 6.51 -4.60
C VAL A 61 -1.65 7.44 -4.89
N VAL A 62 -2.23 7.29 -6.09
CA VAL A 62 -3.33 8.13 -6.56
C VAL A 62 -4.60 7.31 -6.57
N CYS A 63 -5.61 7.75 -5.81
CA CYS A 63 -6.91 7.09 -5.74
C CYS A 63 -7.60 7.17 -7.11
N PRO A 64 -8.11 6.03 -7.64
CA PRO A 64 -8.71 6.04 -8.97
C PRO A 64 -10.07 6.75 -9.05
N CYS A 65 -10.70 7.01 -7.92
CA CYS A 65 -12.05 7.58 -7.91
C CYS A 65 -12.05 9.10 -8.04
N HIS A 66 -11.30 9.81 -7.20
CA HIS A 66 -11.31 11.28 -7.20
C HIS A 66 -9.90 11.87 -7.17
N PHE A 67 -8.90 11.03 -7.46
CA PHE A 67 -7.49 11.46 -7.57
C PHE A 67 -6.89 12.01 -6.29
N ALA A 68 -7.42 11.62 -5.12
CA ALA A 68 -6.74 11.89 -3.86
C ALA A 68 -5.37 11.20 -3.86
N GLU A 69 -4.37 11.81 -3.24
CA GLU A 69 -3.01 11.27 -3.22
C GLU A 69 -2.52 11.10 -1.80
N PHE A 70 -1.80 10.00 -1.59
CA PHE A 70 -1.21 9.65 -0.30
C PHE A 70 0.25 9.26 -0.50
N ASP A 71 1.09 9.61 0.47
CA ASP A 71 2.47 9.15 0.49
C ASP A 71 2.50 7.71 1.04
N VAL A 72 2.99 6.76 0.24
CA VAL A 72 3.01 5.35 0.64
C VAL A 72 3.99 5.08 1.79
N ARG A 73 4.94 5.99 2.04
CA ARG A 73 5.96 5.83 3.09
C ARG A 73 5.40 6.07 4.48
N ASN A 74 4.43 6.96 4.62
CA ASN A 74 3.90 7.36 5.92
C ASN A 74 2.38 7.54 5.96
N GLY A 75 1.70 7.40 4.83
CA GLY A 75 0.25 7.53 4.74
C GLY A 75 -0.26 8.97 4.69
N ALA A 76 0.62 9.96 4.64
CA ALA A 76 0.22 11.36 4.67
C ALA A 76 -0.59 11.74 3.43
N VAL A 77 -1.59 12.61 3.62
CA VAL A 77 -2.37 13.16 2.51
C VAL A 77 -1.50 14.13 1.74
N LEU A 78 -1.39 13.92 0.42
CA LEU A 78 -0.63 14.78 -0.47
C LEU A 78 -1.53 15.66 -1.33
N ALA A 79 -2.76 15.21 -1.59
CA ALA A 79 -3.71 15.97 -2.43
C ALA A 79 -5.15 15.69 -2.01
N PRO A 80 -6.02 16.73 -2.09
CA PRO A 80 -7.44 16.54 -1.83
C PRO A 80 -8.06 15.64 -2.91
N PRO A 81 -9.28 15.13 -2.72
CA PRO A 81 -10.23 15.50 -1.67
C PRO A 81 -10.06 14.78 -0.34
N ALA A 82 -9.05 13.89 -0.20
CA ALA A 82 -8.81 13.23 1.07
C ALA A 82 -8.32 14.24 2.11
N THR A 83 -8.76 14.06 3.36
CA THR A 83 -8.34 14.90 4.48
C THR A 83 -7.77 14.07 5.62
N VAL A 84 -7.88 12.74 5.55
CA VAL A 84 -7.46 11.82 6.60
C VAL A 84 -6.35 10.92 6.03
N PRO A 85 -5.21 10.79 6.72
CA PRO A 85 -4.15 9.88 6.28
C PRO A 85 -4.64 8.44 6.25
N ILE A 86 -3.96 7.61 5.46
CA ILE A 86 -4.17 6.17 5.49
C ILE A 86 -3.15 5.52 6.43
N LYS A 87 -3.52 4.37 6.99
CA LYS A 87 -2.61 3.62 7.84
C LYS A 87 -1.56 2.92 7.00
N VAL A 88 -0.30 2.95 7.47
CA VAL A 88 0.79 2.18 6.86
C VAL A 88 1.24 1.09 7.82
N TYR A 89 1.83 0.04 7.26
CA TYR A 89 2.25 -1.13 8.00
C TYR A 89 3.74 -1.39 7.77
N PRO A 90 4.49 -1.80 8.79
CA PRO A 90 5.88 -2.20 8.60
C PRO A 90 6.01 -3.39 7.65
N VAL A 91 7.04 -3.37 6.84
CA VAL A 91 7.34 -4.42 5.86
C VAL A 91 8.75 -4.93 6.11
N ARG A 92 8.94 -6.24 5.97
CA ARG A 92 10.29 -6.81 5.94
C ARG A 92 10.37 -7.88 4.86
N VAL A 93 11.59 -8.15 4.40
CA VAL A 93 11.87 -9.20 3.44
C VAL A 93 12.70 -10.27 4.13
N GLN A 94 12.25 -11.52 4.05
CA GLN A 94 12.98 -12.68 4.55
C GLN A 94 13.20 -13.65 3.41
N GLY A 95 14.46 -13.73 2.92
CA GLY A 95 14.70 -14.48 1.69
C GLY A 95 13.95 -13.83 0.55
N ASN A 96 13.04 -14.58 -0.08
CA ASN A 96 12.16 -14.06 -1.13
C ASN A 96 10.75 -13.76 -0.62
N ASP A 97 10.52 -13.90 0.69
CA ASP A 97 9.20 -13.67 1.27
C ASP A 97 9.05 -12.21 1.64
N LEU A 98 7.97 -11.60 1.15
CA LEU A 98 7.56 -10.26 1.52
C LEU A 98 6.56 -10.38 2.66
N GLN A 99 6.87 -9.76 3.79
CA GLN A 99 6.07 -9.86 5.00
C GLN A 99 5.61 -8.50 5.47
N VAL A 100 4.40 -8.46 6.01
CA VAL A 100 3.77 -7.25 6.52
C VAL A 100 3.41 -7.48 7.99
N GLU A 101 3.75 -6.53 8.83
CA GLU A 101 3.34 -6.55 10.24
C GLU A 101 1.91 -6.06 10.36
N PHE A 102 1.05 -6.93 10.85
CA PHE A 102 -0.38 -6.64 10.88
C PHE A 102 -1.00 -6.93 12.25
#